data_169b9c06f38ee759f0753f9b2d6ece46
#
_entry.id   169b9c06f38ee759f0753f9b2d6ece46
#
_cell.length_a   1.000
_cell.length_b   1.000
_cell.length_c   1.000
_cell.angle_alpha   90.00
_cell.angle_beta   90.00
_cell.angle_gamma   90.00
#
_symmetry.space_group_name_H-M   'P 1'
#
loop_
_entity.id
_entity.type
_entity.pdbx_description
1 polymer ?
#
loop_
_entity_poly.entity_id
_entity_poly.type
_entity_poly.pdbx_seq_one_letter_code
_entity_poly.pdbx_strand_id
1 'polypeptide(L)'
;YGLYALLGEALNARRVFGPYSWAPTVNNLVSIAGFIVFLVVFGGPYTQIGDWTPGMIALLGGTSTLGIALQTIVLLFFWKRTKLDIRPDFGWRGIGLRHIGTLAWWTFLAVVVGQLAYIVQTQVVTQASGKASIAVMGYAWLIFMLPHSIVAMSISTAYFTRLAEEIAEGRMDAVGPNLDESIRSIALFGFGFTAAIAAASVPVSRIFSDSTEGAVATAWVVCAYLVALVPFGVLMVIRRAFFAFQDTRTPFWFGLAKEIKTEIN
;
A
#
# COMPACT_ATOMS: atom_id res chain seq x y z
N TYR A 1 2.74 -7.94 -11.72
CA TYR A 1 3.30 -7.02 -10.71
C TYR A 1 4.73 -7.38 -10.31
N GLY A 2 5.09 -8.67 -10.09
CA GLY A 2 6.44 -9.04 -9.66
C GLY A 2 7.55 -8.52 -10.59
N LEU A 3 7.40 -8.69 -11.90
CA LEU A 3 8.37 -8.16 -12.87
C LEU A 3 8.45 -6.62 -12.84
N TYR A 4 7.31 -5.94 -12.70
CA TYR A 4 7.27 -4.48 -12.53
C TYR A 4 8.08 -4.03 -11.31
N ALA A 5 7.87 -4.68 -10.17
CA ALA A 5 8.59 -4.37 -8.93
C ALA A 5 10.11 -4.56 -9.10
N LEU A 6 10.54 -5.70 -9.64
CA LEU A 6 11.97 -5.99 -9.86
C LEU A 6 12.64 -4.97 -10.79
N LEU A 7 12.00 -4.66 -11.92
CA LEU A 7 12.51 -3.65 -12.86
C LEU A 7 12.54 -2.26 -12.23
N GLY A 8 11.51 -1.91 -11.45
CA GLY A 8 11.41 -0.64 -10.75
C GLY A 8 12.52 -0.46 -9.73
N GLU A 9 12.79 -1.47 -8.89
CA GLU A 9 13.86 -1.43 -7.91
C GLU A 9 15.24 -1.35 -8.57
N ALA A 10 15.46 -2.05 -9.68
CA ALA A 10 16.69 -1.93 -10.44
C ALA A 10 16.90 -0.53 -11.04
N LEU A 11 15.84 0.11 -11.55
CA LEU A 11 15.87 1.50 -12.03
C LEU A 11 16.15 2.47 -10.87
N ASN A 12 15.50 2.28 -9.73
CA ASN A 12 15.71 3.09 -8.52
C ASN A 12 17.15 2.97 -8.00
N ALA A 13 17.71 1.76 -7.94
CA ALA A 13 19.09 1.52 -7.54
C ALA A 13 20.10 2.25 -8.45
N ARG A 14 19.74 2.47 -9.71
CA ARG A 14 20.54 3.23 -10.69
C ARG A 14 20.16 4.71 -10.78
N ARG A 15 19.36 5.23 -9.83
CA ARG A 15 18.89 6.63 -9.76
C ARG A 15 18.06 7.07 -10.98
N VAL A 16 17.40 6.13 -11.66
CA VAL A 16 16.49 6.40 -12.79
C VAL A 16 15.06 6.41 -12.25
N PHE A 17 14.70 7.42 -11.47
CA PHE A 17 13.42 7.47 -10.72
C PHE A 17 12.20 7.81 -11.59
N GLY A 18 12.38 8.61 -12.63
CA GLY A 18 11.27 9.13 -13.45
C GLY A 18 10.35 8.04 -14.00
N PRO A 19 10.86 7.05 -14.76
CA PRO A 19 10.04 6.00 -15.35
C PRO A 19 9.24 5.20 -14.32
N TYR A 20 9.85 4.87 -13.19
CA TYR A 20 9.19 4.13 -12.12
C TYR A 20 8.02 4.93 -11.50
N SER A 21 8.21 6.23 -11.28
CA SER A 21 7.19 7.09 -10.70
C SER A 21 6.00 7.32 -11.67
N TRP A 22 6.25 7.36 -12.98
CA TRP A 22 5.22 7.63 -13.98
C TRP A 22 4.52 6.37 -14.53
N ALA A 23 5.14 5.21 -14.45
CA ALA A 23 4.58 3.97 -14.97
C ALA A 23 3.18 3.63 -14.41
N PRO A 24 2.86 3.83 -13.12
CA PRO A 24 1.50 3.64 -12.59
C PRO A 24 0.44 4.55 -13.24
N THR A 25 0.83 5.73 -13.72
CA THR A 25 -0.09 6.63 -14.44
C THR A 25 -0.58 5.99 -15.73
N VAL A 26 0.29 5.25 -16.43
CA VAL A 26 -0.11 4.51 -17.64
C VAL A 26 -1.16 3.45 -17.31
N ASN A 27 -0.96 2.69 -16.22
CA ASN A 27 -1.95 1.72 -15.77
C ASN A 27 -3.30 2.38 -15.43
N ASN A 28 -3.28 3.53 -14.74
CA ASN A 28 -4.50 4.26 -14.41
C ASN A 28 -5.23 4.77 -15.67
N LEU A 29 -4.50 5.30 -16.66
CA LEU A 29 -5.09 5.74 -17.93
C LEU A 29 -5.75 4.59 -18.69
N VAL A 30 -5.10 3.42 -18.73
CA VAL A 30 -5.68 2.23 -19.37
C VAL A 30 -6.92 1.75 -18.62
N SER A 31 -6.89 1.77 -17.29
CA SER A 31 -8.04 1.41 -16.46
C SER A 31 -9.22 2.37 -16.67
N ILE A 32 -8.96 3.69 -16.73
CA ILE A 32 -9.99 4.70 -17.03
C ILE A 32 -10.58 4.47 -18.43
N ALA A 33 -9.73 4.24 -19.43
CA ALA A 33 -10.20 3.91 -20.78
C ALA A 33 -11.06 2.64 -20.78
N GLY A 34 -10.66 1.62 -20.03
CA GLY A 34 -11.45 0.40 -19.85
C GLY A 34 -12.82 0.65 -19.23
N PHE A 35 -12.90 1.50 -18.20
CA PHE A 35 -14.19 1.90 -17.62
C PHE A 35 -15.06 2.69 -18.59
N ILE A 36 -14.47 3.61 -19.36
CA ILE A 36 -15.22 4.37 -20.39
C ILE A 36 -15.78 3.41 -21.44
N VAL A 37 -14.96 2.49 -21.96
CA VAL A 37 -15.42 1.48 -22.93
C VAL A 37 -16.52 0.61 -22.33
N PHE A 38 -16.38 0.22 -21.06
CA PHE A 38 -17.41 -0.55 -20.37
C PHE A 38 -18.74 0.19 -20.31
N LEU A 39 -18.74 1.46 -19.92
CA LEU A 39 -19.95 2.29 -19.87
C LEU A 39 -20.58 2.50 -21.25
N VAL A 40 -19.78 2.67 -22.30
CA VAL A 40 -20.29 2.86 -23.67
C VAL A 40 -20.88 1.58 -24.22
N VAL A 41 -20.25 0.42 -23.96
CA VAL A 41 -20.66 -0.86 -24.58
C VAL A 41 -21.81 -1.51 -23.81
N PHE A 42 -21.76 -1.47 -22.49
CA PHE A 42 -22.71 -2.20 -21.64
C PHE A 42 -23.71 -1.28 -20.93
N GLY A 43 -23.39 0.01 -20.77
CA GLY A 43 -24.22 0.94 -20.00
C GLY A 43 -24.03 0.72 -18.49
N GLY A 44 -25.04 1.03 -17.72
CA GLY A 44 -25.08 0.84 -16.24
C GLY A 44 -26.28 1.56 -15.65
N PRO A 45 -26.55 1.43 -14.35
CA PRO A 45 -25.81 0.73 -13.30
C PRO A 45 -26.20 -0.75 -13.16
N TYR A 46 -25.21 -1.61 -12.89
CA TYR A 46 -25.40 -3.04 -12.57
C TYR A 46 -25.30 -3.22 -11.06
N THR A 47 -26.42 -3.41 -10.40
CA THR A 47 -26.50 -3.48 -8.94
C THR A 47 -26.54 -4.91 -8.40
N GLN A 48 -26.87 -5.89 -9.25
CA GLN A 48 -26.96 -7.28 -8.84
C GLN A 48 -25.86 -8.11 -9.49
N ILE A 49 -25.33 -9.08 -8.75
CA ILE A 49 -24.27 -9.99 -9.25
C ILE A 49 -24.72 -10.79 -10.47
N GLY A 50 -26.03 -11.13 -10.55
CA GLY A 50 -26.61 -11.87 -11.66
C GLY A 50 -26.62 -11.13 -13.00
N ASP A 51 -26.48 -9.80 -12.99
CA ASP A 51 -26.49 -8.96 -14.20
C ASP A 51 -25.15 -8.98 -14.93
N TRP A 52 -24.09 -9.49 -14.28
CA TRP A 52 -22.74 -9.47 -14.81
C TRP A 52 -22.52 -10.59 -15.83
N THR A 53 -22.28 -10.23 -17.06
CA THR A 53 -21.97 -11.19 -18.13
C THR A 53 -20.46 -11.52 -18.16
N PRO A 54 -20.06 -12.69 -18.68
CA PRO A 54 -18.65 -13.02 -18.87
C PRO A 54 -17.88 -11.97 -19.69
N GLY A 55 -18.53 -11.31 -20.65
CA GLY A 55 -17.95 -10.24 -21.46
C GLY A 55 -17.60 -9.00 -20.62
N MET A 56 -18.45 -8.60 -19.68
CA MET A 56 -18.21 -7.50 -18.74
C MET A 56 -17.00 -7.77 -17.87
N ILE A 57 -16.94 -8.97 -17.31
CA ILE A 57 -15.83 -9.41 -16.45
C ILE A 57 -14.52 -9.48 -17.24
N ALA A 58 -14.58 -10.03 -18.48
CA ALA A 58 -13.42 -10.13 -19.35
C ALA A 58 -12.89 -8.75 -19.78
N LEU A 59 -13.77 -7.80 -20.07
CA LEU A 59 -13.35 -6.43 -20.41
C LEU A 59 -12.65 -5.75 -19.24
N LEU A 60 -13.23 -5.75 -18.03
CA LEU A 60 -12.64 -5.09 -16.88
C LEU A 60 -11.37 -5.80 -16.39
N GLY A 61 -11.37 -7.12 -16.32
CA GLY A 61 -10.19 -7.91 -15.96
C GLY A 61 -9.08 -7.80 -17.01
N GLY A 62 -9.46 -7.81 -18.30
CA GLY A 62 -8.53 -7.66 -19.41
C GLY A 62 -7.86 -6.29 -19.46
N THR A 63 -8.62 -5.21 -19.29
CA THR A 63 -8.07 -3.84 -19.26
C THR A 63 -7.19 -3.60 -18.04
N SER A 64 -7.55 -4.11 -16.87
CA SER A 64 -6.71 -4.05 -15.67
C SER A 64 -5.38 -4.81 -15.88
N THR A 65 -5.44 -6.01 -16.46
CA THR A 65 -4.24 -6.80 -16.77
C THR A 65 -3.38 -6.11 -17.83
N LEU A 66 -4.00 -5.55 -18.87
CA LEU A 66 -3.30 -4.79 -19.90
C LEU A 66 -2.61 -3.55 -19.33
N GLY A 67 -3.25 -2.84 -18.40
CA GLY A 67 -2.65 -1.70 -17.69
C GLY A 67 -1.38 -2.08 -16.95
N ILE A 68 -1.41 -3.21 -16.21
CA ILE A 68 -0.24 -3.76 -15.50
C ILE A 68 0.86 -4.18 -16.49
N ALA A 69 0.51 -4.78 -17.61
CA ALA A 69 1.48 -5.15 -18.64
C ALA A 69 2.15 -3.92 -19.25
N LEU A 70 1.36 -2.91 -19.64
CA LEU A 70 1.87 -1.68 -20.23
C LEU A 70 2.76 -0.88 -19.28
N GLN A 71 2.40 -0.75 -17.99
CA GLN A 71 3.30 -0.09 -17.02
C GLN A 71 4.64 -0.81 -16.90
N THR A 72 4.66 -2.14 -17.02
CA THR A 72 5.91 -2.93 -16.99
C THR A 72 6.71 -2.71 -18.26
N ILE A 73 6.06 -2.68 -19.42
CA ILE A 73 6.70 -2.42 -20.71
C ILE A 73 7.32 -1.03 -20.74
N VAL A 74 6.69 -0.02 -20.15
CA VAL A 74 7.28 1.32 -20.01
C VAL A 74 8.63 1.27 -19.32
N LEU A 75 8.78 0.49 -18.24
CA LEU A 75 10.08 0.35 -17.57
C LEU A 75 11.13 -0.29 -18.46
N LEU A 76 10.75 -1.26 -19.30
CA LEU A 76 11.67 -1.90 -20.24
C LEU A 76 12.20 -0.92 -21.31
N PHE A 77 11.39 0.04 -21.78
CA PHE A 77 11.88 1.08 -22.69
C PHE A 77 13.01 1.92 -22.08
N PHE A 78 12.95 2.17 -20.77
CA PHE A 78 13.97 2.94 -20.07
C PHE A 78 15.10 2.08 -19.52
N TRP A 79 15.08 0.76 -19.71
CA TRP A 79 16.07 -0.17 -19.18
C TRP A 79 17.51 0.18 -19.61
N LYS A 80 17.68 0.60 -20.86
CA LYS A 80 18.98 0.99 -21.39
C LYS A 80 19.67 2.10 -20.58
N ARG A 81 18.90 2.93 -19.86
CA ARG A 81 19.44 3.99 -19.00
C ARG A 81 20.11 3.45 -17.74
N THR A 82 19.82 2.23 -17.33
CA THR A 82 20.46 1.60 -16.16
C THR A 82 21.90 1.17 -16.45
N LYS A 83 22.26 1.03 -17.72
CA LYS A 83 23.54 0.43 -18.17
C LYS A 83 23.77 -0.99 -17.61
N LEU A 84 22.69 -1.70 -17.33
CA LEU A 84 22.71 -3.09 -16.89
C LEU A 84 22.38 -4.00 -18.08
N ASP A 85 23.26 -4.96 -18.35
CA ASP A 85 22.97 -6.05 -19.27
C ASP A 85 22.20 -7.13 -18.54
N ILE A 86 20.95 -7.38 -18.97
CA ILE A 86 20.20 -8.54 -18.47
C ILE A 86 20.71 -9.76 -19.21
N ARG A 87 21.54 -10.54 -18.53
CA ARG A 87 21.96 -11.87 -19.01
C ARG A 87 21.46 -12.91 -18.02
N PRO A 88 20.80 -13.98 -18.48
CA PRO A 88 20.48 -15.09 -17.62
C PRO A 88 21.77 -15.69 -17.07
N ASP A 89 22.02 -15.55 -15.78
CA ASP A 89 23.12 -16.18 -15.08
C ASP A 89 22.54 -17.19 -14.09
N PHE A 90 22.90 -18.45 -14.30
CA PHE A 90 22.49 -19.55 -13.44
C PHE A 90 23.55 -19.89 -12.37
N GLY A 91 24.50 -19.01 -12.15
CA GLY A 91 25.55 -19.09 -11.14
C GLY A 91 25.03 -18.77 -9.73
N TRP A 92 24.19 -19.62 -9.16
CA TRP A 92 23.47 -19.40 -7.87
C TRP A 92 24.37 -19.52 -6.64
N ARG A 93 25.60 -20.04 -6.80
CA ARG A 93 26.53 -20.27 -5.68
C ARG A 93 27.37 -19.04 -5.42
N GLY A 94 27.46 -18.63 -4.14
CA GLY A 94 28.36 -17.54 -3.72
C GLY A 94 27.77 -16.11 -3.78
N ILE A 95 26.53 -15.92 -4.26
CA ILE A 95 25.89 -14.59 -4.37
C ILE A 95 25.03 -14.20 -3.14
N GLY A 96 25.20 -14.90 -2.01
CA GLY A 96 24.50 -14.53 -0.76
C GLY A 96 23.01 -14.83 -0.73
N LEU A 97 22.48 -15.67 -1.62
CA LEU A 97 21.04 -16.03 -1.70
C LEU A 97 20.47 -16.52 -0.37
N ARG A 98 21.27 -17.20 0.46
CA ARG A 98 20.82 -17.69 1.77
C ARG A 98 20.46 -16.53 2.70
N HIS A 99 21.25 -15.46 2.71
CA HIS A 99 20.97 -14.27 3.51
C HIS A 99 19.71 -13.55 3.02
N ILE A 100 19.64 -13.32 1.70
CA ILE A 100 18.44 -12.72 1.06
C ILE A 100 17.20 -13.58 1.33
N GLY A 101 17.31 -14.90 1.21
CA GLY A 101 16.21 -15.83 1.48
C GLY A 101 15.73 -15.76 2.93
N THR A 102 16.63 -15.60 3.90
CA THR A 102 16.26 -15.46 5.31
C THR A 102 15.50 -14.16 5.56
N LEU A 103 15.92 -13.04 4.99
CA LEU A 103 15.22 -11.76 5.09
C LEU A 103 13.85 -11.82 4.41
N ALA A 104 13.79 -12.38 3.20
CA ALA A 104 12.56 -12.54 2.44
C ALA A 104 11.55 -13.47 3.13
N TRP A 105 12.01 -14.52 3.82
CA TRP A 105 11.16 -15.48 4.49
C TRP A 105 10.29 -14.85 5.58
N TRP A 106 10.88 -14.05 6.47
CA TRP A 106 10.14 -13.37 7.51
C TRP A 106 9.14 -12.35 6.96
N THR A 107 9.54 -11.64 5.90
CA THR A 107 8.63 -10.71 5.21
C THR A 107 7.48 -11.45 4.54
N PHE A 108 7.75 -12.60 3.90
CA PHE A 108 6.74 -13.46 3.31
C PHE A 108 5.75 -13.98 4.36
N LEU A 109 6.24 -14.46 5.50
CA LEU A 109 5.37 -14.90 6.60
C LEU A 109 4.48 -13.76 7.11
N ALA A 110 5.02 -12.54 7.23
CA ALA A 110 4.22 -11.37 7.62
C ALA A 110 3.08 -11.09 6.63
N VAL A 111 3.33 -11.23 5.33
CA VAL A 111 2.30 -11.08 4.29
C VAL A 111 1.24 -12.19 4.42
N VAL A 112 1.66 -13.45 4.61
CA VAL A 112 0.72 -14.57 4.76
C VAL A 112 -0.19 -14.38 5.98
N VAL A 113 0.38 -14.00 7.13
CA VAL A 113 -0.40 -13.71 8.35
C VAL A 113 -1.40 -12.58 8.11
N GLY A 114 -0.96 -11.48 7.47
CA GLY A 114 -1.85 -10.37 7.13
C GLY A 114 -2.99 -10.77 6.18
N GLN A 115 -2.73 -11.67 5.22
CA GLN A 115 -3.79 -12.19 4.34
C GLN A 115 -4.78 -13.08 5.07
N LEU A 116 -4.31 -13.91 6.00
CA LEU A 116 -5.21 -14.74 6.83
C LEU A 116 -6.08 -13.87 7.73
N ALA A 117 -5.52 -12.86 8.39
CA ALA A 117 -6.26 -11.89 9.19
C ALA A 117 -7.30 -11.13 8.33
N TYR A 118 -6.94 -10.72 7.12
CA TYR A 118 -7.88 -10.08 6.19
C TYR A 118 -9.07 -10.99 5.81
N ILE A 119 -8.83 -12.31 5.61
CA ILE A 119 -9.89 -13.28 5.34
C ILE A 119 -10.85 -13.35 6.53
N VAL A 120 -10.32 -13.48 7.77
CA VAL A 120 -11.15 -13.54 8.99
C VAL A 120 -11.93 -12.23 9.15
N GLN A 121 -11.28 -11.08 9.02
CA GLN A 121 -11.93 -9.78 9.08
C GLN A 121 -13.09 -9.67 8.07
N THR A 122 -12.87 -10.12 6.83
CA THR A 122 -13.91 -10.09 5.79
C THR A 122 -15.09 -10.97 6.17
N GLN A 123 -14.86 -12.15 6.75
CA GLN A 123 -15.93 -13.03 7.21
C GLN A 123 -16.75 -12.40 8.35
N VAL A 124 -16.09 -11.79 9.32
CA VAL A 124 -16.79 -11.09 10.44
C VAL A 124 -17.63 -9.93 9.92
N VAL A 125 -17.07 -9.12 9.00
CA VAL A 125 -17.78 -7.97 8.43
C VAL A 125 -18.99 -8.38 7.58
N THR A 126 -18.89 -9.49 6.83
CA THR A 126 -20.01 -10.01 6.03
C THR A 126 -21.15 -10.55 6.91
N GLN A 127 -20.84 -11.03 8.11
CA GLN A 127 -21.86 -11.49 9.06
C GLN A 127 -22.50 -10.35 9.84
N ALA A 128 -21.83 -9.23 10.00
CA ALA A 128 -22.37 -8.01 10.59
C ALA A 128 -23.36 -7.36 9.62
N SER A 129 -24.50 -8.00 9.40
CA SER A 129 -25.57 -7.53 8.53
C SER A 129 -26.12 -6.19 9.02
N GLY A 130 -25.96 -5.13 8.24
CA GLY A 130 -26.52 -3.81 8.56
C GLY A 130 -25.75 -2.66 7.92
N LYS A 131 -25.36 -1.68 8.72
CA LYS A 131 -24.83 -0.38 8.26
C LYS A 131 -23.33 -0.41 7.86
N ALA A 132 -22.57 -1.40 8.25
CA ALA A 132 -21.14 -1.53 7.95
C ALA A 132 -20.91 -2.62 6.90
N SER A 133 -21.12 -2.30 5.62
CA SER A 133 -20.80 -3.20 4.52
C SER A 133 -19.30 -3.21 4.21
N ILE A 134 -18.81 -4.24 3.54
CA ILE A 134 -17.42 -4.30 3.03
C ILE A 134 -17.08 -3.05 2.19
N ALA A 135 -18.05 -2.54 1.41
CA ALA A 135 -17.89 -1.32 0.63
C ALA A 135 -17.63 -0.08 1.51
N VAL A 136 -18.40 0.08 2.60
CA VAL A 136 -18.21 1.18 3.56
C VAL A 136 -16.82 1.13 4.19
N MET A 137 -16.36 -0.06 4.59
CA MET A 137 -15.00 -0.23 5.11
C MET A 137 -13.94 0.07 4.06
N GLY A 138 -14.16 -0.35 2.81
CA GLY A 138 -13.27 -0.05 1.69
C GLY A 138 -13.15 1.45 1.43
N TYR A 139 -14.25 2.18 1.40
CA TYR A 139 -14.25 3.64 1.23
C TYR A 139 -13.59 4.36 2.41
N ALA A 140 -13.88 3.94 3.63
CA ALA A 140 -13.25 4.50 4.83
C ALA A 140 -11.72 4.25 4.81
N TRP A 141 -11.28 3.07 4.36
CA TRP A 141 -9.87 2.76 4.17
C TRP A 141 -9.20 3.64 3.12
N LEU A 142 -9.86 3.91 1.99
CA LEU A 142 -9.35 4.83 0.96
C LEU A 142 -9.15 6.24 1.52
N ILE A 143 -10.14 6.76 2.26
CA ILE A 143 -10.06 8.08 2.90
C ILE A 143 -8.91 8.13 3.92
N PHE A 144 -8.77 7.09 4.75
CA PHE A 144 -7.68 6.95 5.72
C PHE A 144 -6.30 6.89 5.08
N MET A 145 -6.17 6.17 3.95
CA MET A 145 -4.90 5.99 3.27
C MET A 145 -4.38 7.25 2.58
N LEU A 146 -5.22 8.23 2.26
CA LEU A 146 -4.78 9.48 1.65
C LEU A 146 -3.79 10.24 2.55
N PRO A 147 -4.14 10.67 3.78
CA PRO A 147 -3.19 11.36 4.66
C PRO A 147 -2.04 10.45 5.08
N HIS A 148 -2.28 9.15 5.29
CA HIS A 148 -1.21 8.21 5.61
C HIS A 148 -0.15 8.16 4.51
N SER A 149 -0.56 8.08 3.25
CA SER A 149 0.37 8.04 2.12
C SER A 149 1.14 9.36 1.95
N ILE A 150 0.47 10.49 2.11
CA ILE A 150 1.11 11.80 1.96
C ILE A 150 2.11 12.05 3.10
N VAL A 151 1.74 11.76 4.34
CA VAL A 151 2.56 12.09 5.52
C VAL A 151 3.50 10.95 5.87
N ALA A 152 2.95 9.80 6.26
CA ALA A 152 3.76 8.73 6.84
C ALA A 152 4.71 8.09 5.81
N MET A 153 4.24 7.86 4.58
CA MET A 153 5.09 7.30 3.52
C MET A 153 6.22 8.26 3.13
N SER A 154 5.92 9.55 2.95
CA SER A 154 6.92 10.55 2.53
C SER A 154 7.97 10.76 3.61
N ILE A 155 7.55 11.01 4.85
CA ILE A 155 8.44 11.20 5.99
C ILE A 155 9.29 9.94 6.22
N SER A 156 8.65 8.77 6.32
CA SER A 156 9.37 7.54 6.61
C SER A 156 10.35 7.14 5.49
N THR A 157 10.09 7.53 4.23
CA THR A 157 11.02 7.26 3.12
C THR A 157 12.26 8.15 3.22
N ALA A 158 12.08 9.44 3.51
CA ALA A 158 13.19 10.37 3.68
C ALA A 158 14.09 9.98 4.86
N TYR A 159 13.48 9.67 6.01
CA TYR A 159 14.23 9.29 7.21
C TYR A 159 14.86 7.90 7.10
N PHE A 160 14.22 6.95 6.41
CA PHE A 160 14.80 5.63 6.16
C PHE A 160 16.15 5.71 5.42
N THR A 161 16.22 6.55 4.38
CA THR A 161 17.47 6.73 3.62
C THR A 161 18.58 7.29 4.51
N ARG A 162 18.27 8.34 5.30
CA ARG A 162 19.19 8.94 6.25
C ARG A 162 19.64 7.93 7.32
N LEU A 163 18.70 7.17 7.87
CA LEU A 163 18.96 6.17 8.88
C LEU A 163 19.88 5.05 8.36
N ALA A 164 19.63 4.58 7.15
CA ALA A 164 20.47 3.56 6.51
C ALA A 164 21.91 4.05 6.28
N GLU A 165 22.09 5.31 5.89
CA GLU A 165 23.41 5.94 5.75
C GLU A 165 24.13 6.04 7.10
N GLU A 166 23.46 6.50 8.16
CA GLU A 166 24.03 6.62 9.51
C GLU A 166 24.46 5.27 10.10
N ILE A 167 23.65 4.24 9.91
CA ILE A 167 23.99 2.88 10.33
C ILE A 167 25.21 2.35 9.55
N ALA A 168 25.25 2.58 8.23
CA ALA A 168 26.37 2.15 7.40
C ALA A 168 27.69 2.86 7.76
N GLU A 169 27.61 4.12 8.22
CA GLU A 169 28.76 4.91 8.70
C GLU A 169 29.12 4.66 10.18
N GLY A 170 28.36 3.82 10.87
CA GLY A 170 28.57 3.52 12.29
C GLY A 170 28.15 4.63 13.26
N ARG A 171 27.44 5.65 12.81
CA ARG A 171 26.95 6.79 13.63
C ARG A 171 25.68 6.43 14.39
N MET A 172 25.80 5.49 15.34
CA MET A 172 24.66 5.00 16.11
C MET A 172 24.04 6.04 17.05
N ASP A 173 24.79 7.05 17.44
CA ASP A 173 24.35 8.21 18.24
C ASP A 173 23.31 9.08 17.51
N ALA A 174 23.35 9.14 16.20
CA ALA A 174 22.41 9.90 15.36
C ALA A 174 21.07 9.18 15.12
N VAL A 175 21.03 7.86 15.25
CA VAL A 175 19.85 7.02 14.96
C VAL A 175 18.66 7.39 15.85
N GLY A 176 18.88 7.53 17.17
CA GLY A 176 17.82 7.87 18.12
C GLY A 176 17.17 9.24 17.84
N PRO A 177 17.95 10.32 17.74
CA PRO A 177 17.44 11.65 17.40
C PRO A 177 16.68 11.70 16.09
N ASN A 178 17.16 11.05 15.03
CA ASN A 178 16.48 10.99 13.74
C ASN A 178 15.15 10.23 13.81
N LEU A 179 15.09 9.14 14.56
CA LEU A 179 13.85 8.40 14.78
C LEU A 179 12.83 9.26 15.53
N ASP A 180 13.26 9.97 16.57
CA ASP A 180 12.41 10.86 17.37
C ASP A 180 11.86 12.03 16.54
N GLU A 181 12.69 12.66 15.70
CA GLU A 181 12.28 13.71 14.78
C GLU A 181 11.24 13.20 13.77
N SER A 182 11.42 12.00 13.21
CA SER A 182 10.46 11.42 12.29
C SER A 182 9.12 11.11 12.95
N ILE A 183 9.13 10.59 14.18
CA ILE A 183 7.91 10.29 14.95
C ILE A 183 7.17 11.59 15.28
N ARG A 184 7.86 12.63 15.73
CA ARG A 184 7.27 13.95 16.02
C ARG A 184 6.64 14.57 14.79
N SER A 185 7.32 14.49 13.64
CA SER A 185 6.81 15.00 12.37
C SER A 185 5.53 14.27 11.94
N ILE A 186 5.51 12.94 12.03
CA ILE A 186 4.32 12.14 11.74
C ILE A 186 3.17 12.46 12.71
N ALA A 187 3.47 12.63 14.00
CA ALA A 187 2.47 12.98 14.99
C ALA A 187 1.86 14.37 14.71
N LEU A 188 2.70 15.37 14.44
CA LEU A 188 2.24 16.73 14.15
C LEU A 188 1.29 16.77 12.95
N PHE A 189 1.73 16.27 11.80
CA PHE A 189 0.90 16.25 10.59
C PHE A 189 -0.25 15.27 10.70
N GLY A 190 -0.04 14.10 11.31
CA GLY A 190 -1.07 13.10 11.52
C GLY A 190 -2.23 13.59 12.36
N PHE A 191 -1.99 14.29 13.48
CA PHE A 191 -3.04 14.90 14.28
C PHE A 191 -3.76 16.04 13.53
N GLY A 192 -3.02 16.84 12.76
CA GLY A 192 -3.62 17.88 11.91
C GLY A 192 -4.59 17.29 10.88
N PHE A 193 -4.17 16.24 10.14
CA PHE A 193 -5.04 15.56 9.18
C PHE A 193 -6.20 14.81 9.86
N THR A 194 -5.97 14.21 11.03
CA THR A 194 -7.04 13.57 11.80
C THR A 194 -8.12 14.58 12.14
N ALA A 195 -7.78 15.74 12.66
CA ALA A 195 -8.75 16.79 12.98
C ALA A 195 -9.48 17.31 11.74
N ALA A 196 -8.75 17.59 10.66
CA ALA A 196 -9.33 18.10 9.41
C ALA A 196 -10.30 17.11 8.77
N ILE A 197 -9.92 15.82 8.66
CA ILE A 197 -10.76 14.79 8.04
C ILE A 197 -11.92 14.43 8.96
N ALA A 198 -11.75 14.39 10.28
CA ALA A 198 -12.84 14.15 11.21
C ALA A 198 -13.92 15.24 11.09
N ALA A 199 -13.52 16.52 11.02
CA ALA A 199 -14.44 17.63 10.82
C ALA A 199 -15.17 17.56 9.46
N ALA A 200 -14.48 17.09 8.41
CA ALA A 200 -15.02 16.94 7.06
C ALA A 200 -15.52 15.52 6.75
N SER A 201 -15.65 14.64 7.74
CA SER A 201 -15.91 13.20 7.51
C SER A 201 -17.22 12.94 6.73
N VAL A 202 -18.31 13.63 7.06
CA VAL A 202 -19.58 13.46 6.36
C VAL A 202 -19.54 13.98 4.92
N PRO A 203 -19.11 15.23 4.63
CA PRO A 203 -19.03 15.70 3.25
C PRO A 203 -18.03 14.90 2.39
N VAL A 204 -16.92 14.44 2.94
CA VAL A 204 -15.96 13.56 2.22
C VAL A 204 -16.59 12.20 1.93
N SER A 205 -17.31 11.63 2.88
CA SER A 205 -18.00 10.35 2.69
C SER A 205 -19.16 10.42 1.68
N ARG A 206 -19.71 11.62 1.44
CA ARG A 206 -20.71 11.86 0.39
C ARG A 206 -20.19 11.60 -1.04
N ILE A 207 -18.87 11.66 -1.25
CA ILE A 207 -18.25 11.34 -2.54
C ILE A 207 -18.46 9.86 -2.92
N PHE A 208 -18.62 8.99 -1.91
CA PHE A 208 -18.74 7.54 -2.07
C PHE A 208 -20.13 6.99 -1.77
N SER A 209 -21.11 7.85 -1.46
CA SER A 209 -22.46 7.42 -1.09
C SER A 209 -23.52 8.39 -1.61
N ASP A 210 -24.49 7.86 -2.33
CA ASP A 210 -25.63 8.63 -2.87
C ASP A 210 -26.65 9.00 -1.78
N SER A 211 -26.63 8.29 -0.63
CA SER A 211 -27.56 8.53 0.47
C SER A 211 -26.88 9.23 1.66
N THR A 212 -27.65 10.06 2.36
CA THR A 212 -27.16 10.72 3.58
C THR A 212 -26.85 9.70 4.69
N GLU A 213 -27.68 8.65 4.82
CA GLU A 213 -27.44 7.58 5.79
C GLU A 213 -26.15 6.82 5.52
N GLY A 214 -25.89 6.46 4.27
CA GLY A 214 -24.65 5.79 3.87
C GLY A 214 -23.43 6.67 4.09
N ALA A 215 -23.51 7.96 3.79
CA ALA A 215 -22.42 8.91 4.05
C ALA A 215 -22.13 9.04 5.56
N VAL A 216 -23.16 9.12 6.40
CA VAL A 216 -22.98 9.16 7.86
C VAL A 216 -22.40 7.85 8.39
N ALA A 217 -22.87 6.70 7.91
CA ALA A 217 -22.30 5.40 8.29
C ALA A 217 -20.81 5.29 7.91
N THR A 218 -20.45 5.71 6.70
CA THR A 218 -19.06 5.76 6.26
C THR A 218 -18.21 6.71 7.10
N ALA A 219 -18.76 7.90 7.44
CA ALA A 219 -18.07 8.89 8.27
C ALA A 219 -17.72 8.35 9.67
N TRP A 220 -18.61 7.59 10.31
CA TRP A 220 -18.31 6.94 11.58
C TRP A 220 -17.16 5.95 11.48
N VAL A 221 -17.13 5.13 10.43
CA VAL A 221 -16.01 4.19 10.19
C VAL A 221 -14.72 4.93 9.90
N VAL A 222 -14.78 6.03 9.12
CA VAL A 222 -13.61 6.91 8.89
C VAL A 222 -13.07 7.44 10.21
N CYS A 223 -13.93 8.00 11.07
CA CYS A 223 -13.50 8.53 12.37
C CYS A 223 -12.86 7.44 13.26
N ALA A 224 -13.38 6.21 13.22
CA ALA A 224 -12.76 5.09 13.92
C ALA A 224 -11.35 4.76 13.37
N TYR A 225 -11.16 4.75 12.06
CA TYR A 225 -9.85 4.56 11.45
C TYR A 225 -8.87 5.70 11.75
N LEU A 226 -9.34 6.95 11.80
CA LEU A 226 -8.49 8.11 12.07
C LEU A 226 -7.80 8.06 13.44
N VAL A 227 -8.37 7.38 14.43
CA VAL A 227 -7.71 7.15 15.72
C VAL A 227 -6.39 6.38 15.53
N ALA A 228 -6.34 5.49 14.54
CA ALA A 228 -5.14 4.71 14.22
C ALA A 228 -4.14 5.44 13.32
N LEU A 229 -4.44 6.64 12.78
CA LEU A 229 -3.60 7.30 11.77
C LEU A 229 -2.18 7.56 12.27
N VAL A 230 -2.05 8.16 13.45
CA VAL A 230 -0.74 8.46 14.05
C VAL A 230 -0.03 7.17 14.48
N PRO A 231 -0.65 6.27 15.28
CA PRO A 231 -0.01 5.01 15.64
C PRO A 231 0.43 4.16 14.44
N PHE A 232 -0.36 4.13 13.37
CA PHE A 232 -0.04 3.39 12.16
C PHE A 232 1.15 3.99 11.42
N GLY A 233 1.25 5.34 11.36
CA GLY A 233 2.41 6.04 10.80
C GLY A 233 3.69 5.80 11.63
N VAL A 234 3.59 5.88 12.95
CA VAL A 234 4.72 5.58 13.87
C VAL A 234 5.19 4.14 13.71
N LEU A 235 4.26 3.18 13.65
CA LEU A 235 4.60 1.77 13.42
C LEU A 235 5.36 1.58 12.10
N MET A 236 5.01 2.33 11.06
CA MET A 236 5.69 2.29 9.78
C MET A 236 7.15 2.74 9.89
N VAL A 237 7.43 3.84 10.61
CA VAL A 237 8.80 4.32 10.84
C VAL A 237 9.61 3.30 11.64
N ILE A 238 9.03 2.76 12.71
CA ILE A 238 9.68 1.74 13.52
C ILE A 238 10.04 0.50 12.69
N ARG A 239 9.11 0.01 11.86
CA ARG A 239 9.39 -1.12 10.96
C ARG A 239 10.54 -0.82 10.00
N ARG A 240 10.58 0.39 9.43
CA ARG A 240 11.67 0.80 8.54
C ARG A 240 13.01 0.91 9.28
N ALA A 241 13.02 1.35 10.53
CA ALA A 241 14.23 1.36 11.34
C ALA A 241 14.80 -0.06 11.51
N PHE A 242 13.97 -1.05 11.84
CA PHE A 242 14.40 -2.45 11.90
C PHE A 242 14.91 -2.96 10.54
N PHE A 243 14.28 -2.57 9.44
CA PHE A 243 14.74 -2.95 8.11
C PHE A 243 16.10 -2.31 7.76
N ALA A 244 16.38 -1.09 8.24
CA ALA A 244 17.69 -0.47 8.08
C ALA A 244 18.80 -1.26 8.82
N PHE A 245 18.46 -1.88 9.96
CA PHE A 245 19.33 -2.83 10.65
C PHE A 245 19.35 -4.25 10.06
N GLN A 246 18.68 -4.46 8.92
CA GLN A 246 18.49 -5.78 8.29
C GLN A 246 17.75 -6.79 9.20
N ASP A 247 17.01 -6.32 10.20
CA ASP A 247 16.17 -7.15 11.05
C ASP A 247 14.72 -7.17 10.50
N THR A 248 14.35 -8.26 9.86
CA THR A 248 12.99 -8.52 9.39
C THR A 248 12.19 -9.41 10.35
N ARG A 249 12.88 -10.06 11.31
CA ARG A 249 12.27 -10.98 12.26
C ARG A 249 11.47 -10.26 13.35
N THR A 250 12.05 -9.21 13.93
CA THR A 250 11.40 -8.45 15.00
C THR A 250 10.09 -7.77 14.52
N PRO A 251 10.03 -7.10 13.35
CA PRO A 251 8.77 -6.59 12.81
C PRO A 251 7.71 -7.67 12.54
N PHE A 252 8.10 -8.89 12.21
CA PHE A 252 7.17 -10.01 12.06
C PHE A 252 6.45 -10.32 13.39
N TRP A 253 7.18 -10.45 14.49
CA TRP A 253 6.59 -10.77 15.78
C TRP A 253 5.67 -9.66 16.31
N PHE A 254 6.02 -8.38 16.09
CA PHE A 254 5.11 -7.27 16.40
C PHE A 254 3.84 -7.31 15.56
N GLY A 255 3.97 -7.62 14.28
CA GLY A 255 2.84 -7.78 13.38
C GLY A 255 1.91 -8.91 13.86
N LEU A 256 2.47 -10.08 14.15
CA LEU A 256 1.73 -11.23 14.63
C LEU A 256 1.00 -10.94 15.96
N ALA A 257 1.66 -10.32 16.92
CA ALA A 257 1.06 -9.95 18.20
C ALA A 257 -0.11 -8.98 18.03
N LYS A 258 -0.01 -8.04 17.09
CA LYS A 258 -1.09 -7.12 16.73
C LYS A 258 -2.29 -7.86 16.15
N GLU A 259 -2.10 -8.74 15.18
CA GLU A 259 -3.18 -9.50 14.51
C GLU A 259 -3.91 -10.38 15.53
N ILE A 260 -3.18 -11.13 16.37
CA ILE A 260 -3.78 -11.98 17.43
C ILE A 260 -4.63 -11.14 18.38
N LYS A 261 -4.14 -9.98 18.81
CA LYS A 261 -4.87 -9.12 19.76
C LYS A 261 -6.12 -8.51 19.14
N THR A 262 -6.11 -8.23 17.84
CA THR A 262 -7.27 -7.67 17.12
C THR A 262 -8.39 -8.69 16.93
N GLU A 263 -8.06 -9.99 16.87
CA GLU A 263 -9.05 -11.07 16.68
C GLU A 263 -9.66 -11.57 18.00
N ILE A 264 -9.04 -11.30 19.16
CA ILE A 264 -9.52 -11.74 20.48
C ILE A 264 -10.49 -10.72 21.13
N ASN A 265 -10.51 -9.46 20.67
CA ASN A 265 -11.41 -8.41 21.17
C ASN A 265 -12.52 -8.10 20.14
#